data_5f5f2de1f79ee8ff1d049b6c1c8f81f1
#
_entry.id   5f5f2de1f79ee8ff1d049b6c1c8f81f1
#
_cell.length_a   1.000
_cell.length_b   1.000
_cell.length_c   1.000
_cell.angle_alpha   90.00
_cell.angle_beta   90.00
_cell.angle_gamma   90.00
#
_symmetry.space_group_name_H-M   'P 1'
#
loop_
_entity.id
_entity.type
_entity.pdbx_description
1 polymer ?
#
loop_
_entity_poly.entity_id
_entity_poly.type
_entity_poly.pdbx_seq_one_letter_code
_entity_poly.pdbx_strand_id
1 'polypeptide(L)'
;CIRDRILTAEEKDQIEAGLDGILADVRSGKLEITSEYEDIHSFVEANLIDRIGDAGKKLHTGRSRNDQVAVDIKLYLKKEVVNVKKLVVDLIKVIADKAEKYSETVMPGYTHLQRAQPITFGHHLLAYGEMLLRDVSRLEDCLKRMDEMPLGSCALAGTTYPIDRTITAELLGFERITNNSLDGVSDRDYCIEFASVLSIIMVHLSRFSEEIIMWCSWEFKFIELDDAFSTGSSIMPQKKNPDIAELVRGKSGRVFGDNMTLLTIMKGIALAYNKDMQEDKEAIFDAVDTVKMCLTAFTPMLDTMKVIPQNMRKAAAGGFINATDCADWLTKNGVPFR
;
A
#
# COMPACT_ATOMS: atom_id res chain seq x y z
N CYS A 1 16.82 26.12 -12.86
CA CYS A 1 17.19 27.49 -12.40
C CYS A 1 18.45 28.04 -13.07
N ILE A 2 19.53 27.28 -13.32
CA ILE A 2 20.72 27.78 -14.06
C ILE A 2 20.32 28.12 -15.48
N ARG A 3 19.65 27.23 -16.19
CA ARG A 3 19.19 27.46 -17.57
C ARG A 3 18.31 28.69 -17.69
N ASP A 4 17.47 28.92 -16.69
CA ASP A 4 16.49 30.00 -16.62
C ASP A 4 17.13 31.32 -16.08
N ARG A 5 18.44 31.32 -15.86
CA ARG A 5 19.23 32.45 -15.34
C ARG A 5 18.80 32.98 -13.96
N ILE A 6 18.19 32.13 -13.14
CA ILE A 6 17.79 32.42 -11.75
C ILE A 6 18.97 32.20 -10.82
N LEU A 7 19.77 31.14 -11.06
CA LEU A 7 20.94 30.78 -10.28
C LEU A 7 22.18 30.77 -11.20
N THR A 8 23.31 31.11 -10.65
CA THR A 8 24.63 30.80 -11.29
C THR A 8 24.97 29.32 -11.04
N ALA A 9 25.98 28.80 -11.77
CA ALA A 9 26.45 27.44 -11.53
C ALA A 9 27.01 27.28 -10.12
N GLU A 10 27.75 28.26 -9.62
CA GLU A 10 28.31 28.27 -8.28
C GLU A 10 27.25 28.27 -7.20
N GLU A 11 26.19 29.09 -7.35
CA GLU A 11 25.07 29.11 -6.40
C GLU A 11 24.31 27.78 -6.37
N LYS A 12 24.11 27.13 -7.53
CA LYS A 12 23.52 25.79 -7.60
C LYS A 12 24.36 24.79 -6.81
N ASP A 13 25.67 24.74 -7.06
CA ASP A 13 26.58 23.79 -6.41
C ASP A 13 26.64 24.03 -4.89
N GLN A 14 26.59 25.28 -4.45
CA GLN A 14 26.51 25.64 -3.04
C GLN A 14 25.19 25.15 -2.40
N ILE A 15 24.05 25.33 -3.09
CA ILE A 15 22.75 24.88 -2.61
C ILE A 15 22.71 23.35 -2.51
N GLU A 16 23.16 22.63 -3.53
CA GLU A 16 23.20 21.17 -3.53
C GLU A 16 24.08 20.63 -2.40
N ALA A 17 25.30 21.14 -2.26
CA ALA A 17 26.20 20.76 -1.17
C ALA A 17 25.64 21.11 0.22
N GLY A 18 24.96 22.24 0.34
CA GLY A 18 24.29 22.66 1.57
C GLY A 18 23.15 21.72 1.97
N LEU A 19 22.31 21.32 1.01
CA LEU A 19 21.20 20.37 1.21
C LEU A 19 21.71 18.97 1.58
N ASP A 20 22.74 18.47 0.89
CA ASP A 20 23.37 17.18 1.20
C ASP A 20 23.97 17.19 2.62
N GLY A 21 24.59 18.31 3.02
CA GLY A 21 25.11 18.50 4.36
C GLY A 21 24.02 18.50 5.44
N ILE A 22 22.86 19.13 5.17
CA ILE A 22 21.71 19.11 6.08
C ILE A 22 21.18 17.66 6.22
N LEU A 23 21.01 16.96 5.11
CA LEU A 23 20.54 15.58 5.11
C LEU A 23 21.49 14.65 5.89
N ALA A 24 22.81 14.82 5.71
CA ALA A 24 23.82 14.04 6.44
C ALA A 24 23.77 14.32 7.94
N ASP A 25 23.64 15.59 8.34
CA ASP A 25 23.58 15.99 9.76
C ASP A 25 22.29 15.48 10.43
N VAL A 26 21.15 15.53 9.74
CA VAL A 26 19.88 14.96 10.25
C VAL A 26 20.01 13.43 10.41
N ARG A 27 20.54 12.74 9.41
CA ARG A 27 20.70 11.27 9.46
C ARG A 27 21.68 10.80 10.55
N SER A 28 22.68 11.59 10.85
CA SER A 28 23.65 11.29 11.93
C SER A 28 23.18 11.71 13.31
N GLY A 29 22.04 12.39 13.44
CA GLY A 29 21.54 12.93 14.68
C GLY A 29 22.29 14.19 15.17
N LYS A 30 23.14 14.78 14.32
CA LYS A 30 23.84 16.03 14.65
C LYS A 30 22.94 17.25 14.52
N LEU A 31 21.94 17.18 13.66
CA LEU A 31 20.91 18.21 13.48
C LEU A 31 19.55 17.58 13.76
N GLU A 32 18.87 18.07 14.79
CA GLU A 32 17.55 17.59 15.18
C GLU A 32 16.45 18.43 14.51
N ILE A 33 15.41 17.78 14.02
CA ILE A 33 14.23 18.47 13.49
C ILE A 33 13.37 18.88 14.67
N THR A 34 13.19 20.18 14.85
CA THR A 34 12.45 20.75 15.98
C THR A 34 11.12 21.35 15.53
N SER A 35 10.19 21.53 16.48
CA SER A 35 8.89 22.17 16.26
C SER A 35 8.94 23.71 16.25
N GLU A 36 10.12 24.31 16.22
CA GLU A 36 10.30 25.78 16.13
C GLU A 36 9.93 26.35 14.76
N TYR A 37 9.91 25.49 13.74
CA TYR A 37 9.56 25.85 12.36
C TYR A 37 8.14 25.40 12.03
N GLU A 38 7.46 26.14 11.15
CA GLU A 38 6.10 25.81 10.70
C GLU A 38 6.02 24.42 10.07
N ASP A 39 7.02 24.06 9.27
CA ASP A 39 7.11 22.79 8.57
C ASP A 39 8.57 22.38 8.30
N ILE A 40 8.74 21.16 7.77
CA ILE A 40 10.06 20.62 7.40
C ILE A 40 10.77 21.47 6.33
N HIS A 41 10.04 22.09 5.43
CA HIS A 41 10.62 22.89 4.37
C HIS A 41 11.18 24.21 4.94
N SER A 42 10.48 24.85 5.87
CA SER A 42 10.95 26.02 6.59
C SER A 42 12.22 25.71 7.41
N PHE A 43 12.24 24.54 8.06
CA PHE A 43 13.41 24.03 8.75
C PHE A 43 14.61 23.88 7.81
N VAL A 44 14.43 23.20 6.65
CA VAL A 44 15.51 23.00 5.68
C VAL A 44 15.99 24.33 5.09
N GLU A 45 15.07 25.23 4.73
CA GLU A 45 15.39 26.54 4.16
C GLU A 45 16.20 27.41 5.14
N ALA A 46 15.78 27.49 6.42
CA ALA A 46 16.50 28.24 7.44
C ALA A 46 17.91 27.68 7.65
N ASN A 47 18.08 26.39 7.82
CA ASN A 47 19.38 25.75 7.97
C ASN A 47 20.27 25.92 6.74
N LEU A 48 19.69 25.95 5.53
CA LEU A 48 20.42 26.20 4.31
C LEU A 48 20.94 27.64 4.27
N ILE A 49 20.10 28.63 4.59
CA ILE A 49 20.47 30.05 4.66
C ILE A 49 21.58 30.26 5.67
N ASP A 50 21.48 29.64 6.87
CA ASP A 50 22.53 29.73 7.87
C ASP A 50 23.89 29.19 7.41
N ARG A 51 23.88 28.16 6.52
CA ARG A 51 25.11 27.53 6.00
C ARG A 51 25.75 28.30 4.85
N ILE A 52 24.95 28.79 3.92
CA ILE A 52 25.45 29.32 2.63
C ILE A 52 25.01 30.77 2.35
N GLY A 53 24.30 31.42 3.28
CA GLY A 53 23.93 32.84 3.20
C GLY A 53 22.93 33.13 2.05
N ASP A 54 23.21 34.18 1.28
CA ASP A 54 22.28 34.71 0.28
C ASP A 54 21.96 33.74 -0.86
N ALA A 55 22.85 32.82 -1.20
CA ALA A 55 22.56 31.77 -2.18
C ALA A 55 21.40 30.86 -1.70
N GLY A 56 21.33 30.57 -0.39
CA GLY A 56 20.26 29.78 0.21
C GLY A 56 18.87 30.42 0.06
N LYS A 57 18.78 31.75 0.13
CA LYS A 57 17.53 32.50 -0.05
C LYS A 57 16.93 32.35 -1.45
N LYS A 58 17.76 32.01 -2.44
CA LYS A 58 17.31 31.82 -3.83
C LYS A 58 16.64 30.47 -4.08
N LEU A 59 16.77 29.50 -3.16
CA LEU A 59 16.16 28.17 -3.29
C LEU A 59 14.64 28.24 -3.50
N HIS A 60 13.96 29.19 -2.87
CA HIS A 60 12.49 29.33 -2.95
C HIS A 60 12.01 30.08 -4.21
N THR A 61 12.93 30.58 -5.06
CA THR A 61 12.54 31.37 -6.24
C THR A 61 11.78 30.55 -7.28
N GLY A 62 10.66 31.05 -7.77
CA GLY A 62 9.84 30.42 -8.80
C GLY A 62 9.02 29.21 -8.34
N ARG A 63 8.77 29.08 -7.04
CA ARG A 63 7.87 28.07 -6.46
C ARG A 63 7.10 28.62 -5.26
N SER A 64 6.07 27.89 -4.84
CA SER A 64 5.33 28.10 -3.60
C SER A 64 5.44 26.86 -2.70
N ARG A 65 5.12 27.01 -1.42
CA ARG A 65 4.95 25.87 -0.54
C ARG A 65 3.85 24.93 -1.05
N ASN A 66 2.83 25.45 -1.74
CA ASN A 66 1.70 24.68 -2.23
C ASN A 66 2.12 23.63 -3.30
N ASP A 67 2.84 24.04 -4.35
CA ASP A 67 3.31 23.11 -5.38
C ASP A 67 4.48 22.24 -4.91
N GLN A 68 5.29 22.75 -3.97
CA GLN A 68 6.34 21.97 -3.33
C GLN A 68 5.77 20.79 -2.52
N VAL A 69 4.81 21.03 -1.63
CA VAL A 69 4.19 19.97 -0.83
C VAL A 69 3.47 18.96 -1.74
N ALA A 70 2.81 19.42 -2.80
CA ALA A 70 2.15 18.52 -3.75
C ALA A 70 3.14 17.57 -4.45
N VAL A 71 4.31 18.07 -4.89
CA VAL A 71 5.31 17.20 -5.52
C VAL A 71 5.97 16.27 -4.53
N ASP A 72 6.23 16.71 -3.31
CA ASP A 72 6.88 15.89 -2.29
C ASP A 72 6.02 14.67 -1.91
N ILE A 73 4.72 14.88 -1.72
CA ILE A 73 3.78 13.77 -1.48
C ILE A 73 3.73 12.82 -2.69
N LYS A 74 3.66 13.34 -3.91
CA LYS A 74 3.67 12.51 -5.12
C LYS A 74 4.96 11.68 -5.24
N LEU A 75 6.12 12.27 -4.97
CA LEU A 75 7.41 11.55 -4.98
C LEU A 75 7.45 10.44 -3.92
N TYR A 76 6.98 10.73 -2.72
CA TYR A 76 6.86 9.74 -1.65
C TYR A 76 5.93 8.59 -2.06
N LEU A 77 4.72 8.90 -2.52
CA LEU A 77 3.72 7.90 -2.87
C LEU A 77 4.11 7.07 -4.10
N LYS A 78 4.73 7.66 -5.13
CA LYS A 78 5.29 6.90 -6.26
C LYS A 78 6.24 5.80 -5.77
N LYS A 79 7.11 6.11 -4.82
CA LYS A 79 8.01 5.13 -4.20
C LYS A 79 7.25 4.09 -3.39
N GLU A 80 6.28 4.51 -2.59
CA GLU A 80 5.52 3.60 -1.73
C GLU A 80 4.58 2.67 -2.52
N VAL A 81 4.00 3.13 -3.63
CA VAL A 81 3.25 2.24 -4.56
C VAL A 81 4.15 1.11 -5.07
N VAL A 82 5.39 1.42 -5.46
CA VAL A 82 6.35 0.39 -5.90
C VAL A 82 6.72 -0.58 -4.76
N ASN A 83 6.92 -0.05 -3.55
CA ASN A 83 7.22 -0.86 -2.36
C ASN A 83 6.06 -1.80 -2.00
N VAL A 84 4.84 -1.29 -1.95
CA VAL A 84 3.64 -2.09 -1.67
C VAL A 84 3.41 -3.13 -2.78
N LYS A 85 3.56 -2.74 -4.05
CA LYS A 85 3.49 -3.68 -5.19
C LYS A 85 4.46 -4.84 -5.02
N LYS A 86 5.70 -4.56 -4.63
CA LYS A 86 6.70 -5.61 -4.38
C LYS A 86 6.24 -6.58 -3.28
N LEU A 87 5.75 -6.07 -2.15
CA LEU A 87 5.26 -6.90 -1.04
C LEU A 87 4.06 -7.77 -1.47
N VAL A 88 3.14 -7.23 -2.27
CA VAL A 88 2.00 -8.00 -2.82
C VAL A 88 2.50 -9.10 -3.76
N VAL A 89 3.46 -8.81 -4.63
CA VAL A 89 4.06 -9.82 -5.54
C VAL A 89 4.79 -10.90 -4.75
N ASP A 90 5.49 -10.56 -3.68
CA ASP A 90 6.17 -11.55 -2.83
C ASP A 90 5.15 -12.46 -2.13
N LEU A 91 4.01 -11.94 -1.68
CA LEU A 91 2.90 -12.76 -1.15
C LEU A 91 2.31 -13.67 -2.25
N ILE A 92 2.11 -13.18 -3.46
CA ILE A 92 1.62 -13.99 -4.60
C ILE A 92 2.54 -15.17 -4.87
N LYS A 93 3.87 -14.99 -4.82
CA LYS A 93 4.84 -16.08 -4.99
C LYS A 93 4.66 -17.17 -3.95
N VAL A 94 4.55 -16.80 -2.66
CA VAL A 94 4.31 -17.75 -1.57
C VAL A 94 3.01 -18.51 -1.77
N ILE A 95 1.94 -17.82 -2.23
CA ILE A 95 0.67 -18.47 -2.56
C ILE A 95 0.85 -19.47 -3.70
N ALA A 96 1.56 -19.08 -4.78
CA ALA A 96 1.79 -19.94 -5.94
C ALA A 96 2.59 -21.20 -5.57
N ASP A 97 3.69 -21.05 -4.84
CA ASP A 97 4.53 -22.17 -4.39
C ASP A 97 3.75 -23.14 -3.51
N LYS A 98 2.92 -22.62 -2.58
CA LYS A 98 2.04 -23.48 -1.78
C LYS A 98 0.93 -24.12 -2.60
N ALA A 99 0.35 -23.40 -3.54
CA ALA A 99 -0.70 -23.94 -4.40
C ALA A 99 -0.18 -25.10 -5.26
N GLU A 100 1.03 -24.97 -5.81
CA GLU A 100 1.69 -26.05 -6.55
C GLU A 100 1.94 -27.27 -5.64
N LYS A 101 2.53 -27.04 -4.46
CA LYS A 101 2.82 -28.10 -3.47
C LYS A 101 1.58 -28.88 -3.05
N TYR A 102 0.43 -28.22 -2.94
CA TYR A 102 -0.81 -28.80 -2.46
C TYR A 102 -1.88 -28.91 -3.55
N SER A 103 -1.48 -28.97 -4.82
CA SER A 103 -2.35 -29.04 -5.98
C SER A 103 -3.28 -30.26 -5.99
N GLU A 104 -2.88 -31.37 -5.37
CA GLU A 104 -3.67 -32.60 -5.25
C GLU A 104 -4.24 -32.83 -3.84
N THR A 105 -4.07 -31.89 -2.93
CA THR A 105 -4.61 -32.00 -1.57
C THR A 105 -6.10 -31.69 -1.56
N VAL A 106 -6.91 -32.75 -1.50
CA VAL A 106 -8.37 -32.63 -1.50
C VAL A 106 -8.90 -32.07 -0.18
N MET A 107 -9.76 -31.07 -0.27
CA MET A 107 -10.49 -30.46 0.84
C MET A 107 -11.97 -30.23 0.44
N PRO A 108 -12.89 -30.05 1.43
CA PRO A 108 -14.22 -29.57 1.09
C PRO A 108 -14.19 -28.09 0.70
N GLY A 109 -14.82 -27.74 -0.41
CA GLY A 109 -15.20 -26.36 -0.71
C GLY A 109 -16.47 -26.00 0.06
N TYR A 110 -16.59 -24.70 0.40
CA TYR A 110 -17.70 -24.19 1.23
C TYR A 110 -18.49 -23.12 0.50
N THR A 111 -19.81 -23.19 0.63
CA THR A 111 -20.73 -22.08 0.39
C THR A 111 -21.62 -21.94 1.60
N HIS A 112 -21.92 -20.71 2.07
CA HIS A 112 -22.67 -20.47 3.30
C HIS A 112 -22.09 -21.16 4.55
N LEU A 113 -20.77 -21.36 4.58
CA LEU A 113 -20.05 -22.18 5.56
C LEU A 113 -20.54 -23.63 5.65
N GLN A 114 -21.26 -24.12 4.64
CA GLN A 114 -21.67 -25.53 4.49
C GLN A 114 -20.76 -26.20 3.46
N ARG A 115 -20.45 -27.47 3.69
CA ARG A 115 -19.68 -28.26 2.73
C ARG A 115 -20.47 -28.39 1.43
N ALA A 116 -19.85 -28.02 0.31
CA ALA A 116 -20.49 -27.99 -1.00
C ALA A 116 -19.93 -29.08 -1.92
N GLN A 117 -18.80 -28.83 -2.52
CA GLN A 117 -18.13 -29.73 -3.46
C GLN A 117 -16.66 -29.95 -3.07
N PRO A 118 -16.03 -31.06 -3.47
CA PRO A 118 -14.60 -31.24 -3.27
C PRO A 118 -13.82 -30.29 -4.15
N ILE A 119 -12.80 -29.68 -3.58
CA ILE A 119 -11.79 -28.87 -4.28
C ILE A 119 -10.40 -29.31 -3.85
N THR A 120 -9.37 -28.73 -4.43
CA THR A 120 -8.02 -28.87 -3.88
C THR A 120 -7.62 -27.64 -3.09
N PHE A 121 -6.73 -27.80 -2.12
CA PHE A 121 -6.20 -26.70 -1.33
C PHE A 121 -5.41 -25.71 -2.21
N GLY A 122 -4.66 -26.24 -3.20
CA GLY A 122 -3.99 -25.39 -4.19
C GLY A 122 -4.96 -24.50 -4.98
N HIS A 123 -6.08 -25.07 -5.44
CA HIS A 123 -7.13 -24.30 -6.13
C HIS A 123 -7.70 -23.18 -5.24
N HIS A 124 -7.96 -23.48 -3.96
CA HIS A 124 -8.44 -22.50 -3.01
C HIS A 124 -7.45 -21.34 -2.81
N LEU A 125 -6.16 -21.65 -2.62
CA LEU A 125 -5.12 -20.65 -2.45
C LEU A 125 -4.99 -19.73 -3.66
N LEU A 126 -5.09 -20.27 -4.89
CA LEU A 126 -5.01 -19.47 -6.12
C LEU A 126 -6.15 -18.45 -6.25
N ALA A 127 -7.30 -18.67 -5.60
CA ALA A 127 -8.35 -17.66 -5.57
C ALA A 127 -7.86 -16.35 -4.91
N TYR A 128 -7.05 -16.43 -3.86
CA TYR A 128 -6.39 -15.28 -3.25
C TYR A 128 -5.27 -14.72 -4.14
N GLY A 129 -4.54 -15.59 -4.84
CA GLY A 129 -3.57 -15.16 -5.86
C GLY A 129 -4.22 -14.27 -6.92
N GLU A 130 -5.38 -14.66 -7.45
CA GLU A 130 -6.16 -13.89 -8.43
C GLU A 130 -6.65 -12.54 -7.88
N MET A 131 -7.05 -12.47 -6.61
CA MET A 131 -7.42 -11.20 -5.97
C MET A 131 -6.22 -10.25 -5.93
N LEU A 132 -5.05 -10.73 -5.50
CA LEU A 132 -3.83 -9.94 -5.38
C LEU A 132 -3.24 -9.55 -6.74
N LEU A 133 -3.39 -10.36 -7.79
CA LEU A 133 -3.02 -9.97 -9.15
C LEU A 133 -3.84 -8.77 -9.65
N ARG A 134 -5.13 -8.71 -9.33
CA ARG A 134 -5.95 -7.52 -9.60
C ARG A 134 -5.49 -6.31 -8.80
N ASP A 135 -4.96 -6.50 -7.57
CA ASP A 135 -4.40 -5.42 -6.78
C ASP A 135 -3.09 -4.88 -7.35
N VAL A 136 -2.24 -5.75 -7.91
CA VAL A 136 -1.05 -5.33 -8.67
C VAL A 136 -1.44 -4.41 -9.83
N SER A 137 -2.46 -4.80 -10.61
CA SER A 137 -2.96 -3.98 -11.71
C SER A 137 -3.49 -2.61 -11.24
N ARG A 138 -4.22 -2.57 -10.10
CA ARG A 138 -4.69 -1.30 -9.51
C ARG A 138 -3.54 -0.40 -9.08
N LEU A 139 -2.48 -0.97 -8.48
CA LEU A 139 -1.28 -0.22 -8.09
C LEU A 139 -0.57 0.37 -9.32
N GLU A 140 -0.48 -0.37 -10.42
CA GLU A 140 0.10 0.12 -11.68
C GLU A 140 -0.72 1.25 -12.28
N ASP A 141 -2.03 1.13 -12.29
CA ASP A 141 -2.94 2.17 -12.78
C ASP A 141 -2.88 3.44 -11.91
N CYS A 142 -2.82 3.30 -10.59
CA CYS A 142 -2.66 4.40 -9.64
C CYS A 142 -1.33 5.13 -9.90
N LEU A 143 -0.22 4.38 -10.02
CA LEU A 143 1.10 4.95 -10.32
C LEU A 143 1.10 5.76 -11.60
N LYS A 144 0.47 5.24 -12.67
CA LYS A 144 0.37 5.91 -13.96
C LYS A 144 -0.41 7.23 -13.88
N ARG A 145 -1.49 7.29 -13.10
CA ARG A 145 -2.29 8.52 -12.95
C ARG A 145 -1.59 9.57 -12.10
N MET A 146 -0.89 9.20 -11.03
CA MET A 146 -0.17 10.17 -10.20
C MET A 146 1.11 10.70 -10.83
N ASP A 147 1.56 10.15 -11.96
CA ASP A 147 2.84 10.50 -12.60
C ASP A 147 2.77 11.80 -13.40
N GLU A 148 2.33 12.86 -12.71
CA GLU A 148 2.24 14.23 -13.21
C GLU A 148 2.88 15.21 -12.23
N MET A 149 3.86 15.96 -12.69
CA MET A 149 4.67 16.87 -11.88
C MET A 149 3.99 18.25 -11.73
N PRO A 150 3.68 18.69 -10.50
CA PRO A 150 2.95 19.93 -10.24
C PRO A 150 3.85 21.17 -10.14
N LEU A 151 5.16 21.05 -9.94
CA LEU A 151 6.07 22.20 -9.75
C LEU A 151 5.97 23.19 -10.90
N GLY A 152 6.03 24.49 -10.56
CA GLY A 152 5.81 25.59 -11.47
C GLY A 152 4.35 26.04 -11.50
N SER A 153 3.41 25.32 -10.84
CA SER A 153 2.07 25.82 -10.55
C SER A 153 2.10 26.94 -9.52
N CYS A 154 3.17 27.01 -8.71
CA CYS A 154 3.36 27.96 -7.61
C CYS A 154 2.19 27.94 -6.62
N ALA A 155 1.72 29.11 -6.19
CA ALA A 155 0.59 29.17 -5.25
C ALA A 155 -0.73 28.64 -5.89
N LEU A 156 -0.99 29.03 -7.15
CA LEU A 156 -2.17 28.66 -7.92
C LEU A 156 -2.15 29.11 -9.40
N ALA A 157 -1.38 30.12 -9.76
CA ALA A 157 -1.46 30.80 -11.06
C ALA A 157 -0.16 30.70 -11.88
N GLY A 158 0.74 29.82 -11.51
CA GLY A 158 2.06 29.73 -12.12
C GLY A 158 3.01 30.83 -11.66
N THR A 159 4.02 31.13 -12.48
CA THR A 159 5.04 32.13 -12.18
C THR A 159 5.38 32.96 -13.44
N THR A 160 5.84 34.22 -13.21
CA THR A 160 6.36 35.07 -14.28
C THR A 160 7.82 34.76 -14.66
N TYR A 161 8.48 33.88 -13.88
CA TYR A 161 9.82 33.42 -14.23
C TYR A 161 9.78 32.46 -15.45
N PRO A 162 10.72 32.55 -16.39
CA PRO A 162 10.72 31.71 -17.57
C PRO A 162 11.26 30.29 -17.28
N ILE A 163 10.64 29.60 -16.33
CA ILE A 163 11.04 28.25 -15.94
C ILE A 163 10.59 27.20 -16.97
N ASP A 164 11.42 26.19 -17.18
CA ASP A 164 11.10 25.03 -18.02
C ASP A 164 10.68 23.86 -17.12
N ARG A 165 9.38 23.63 -17.02
CA ARG A 165 8.80 22.58 -16.18
C ARG A 165 9.12 21.17 -16.68
N THR A 166 9.39 21.00 -17.97
CA THR A 166 9.70 19.67 -18.54
C THR A 166 11.03 19.14 -18.03
N ILE A 167 12.03 20.00 -17.89
CA ILE A 167 13.33 19.64 -17.29
C ILE A 167 13.16 19.23 -15.82
N THR A 168 12.33 19.96 -15.09
CA THR A 168 12.06 19.61 -13.68
C THR A 168 11.36 18.26 -13.58
N ALA A 169 10.41 17.97 -14.46
CA ALA A 169 9.73 16.67 -14.51
C ALA A 169 10.71 15.54 -14.82
N GLU A 170 11.58 15.71 -15.83
CA GLU A 170 12.62 14.73 -16.19
C GLU A 170 13.58 14.45 -15.03
N LEU A 171 14.09 15.50 -14.37
CA LEU A 171 15.01 15.37 -13.24
C LEU A 171 14.39 14.69 -12.02
N LEU A 172 13.08 14.85 -11.80
CA LEU A 172 12.33 14.23 -10.72
C LEU A 172 11.71 12.88 -11.11
N GLY A 173 11.89 12.43 -12.36
CA GLY A 173 11.39 11.14 -12.83
C GLY A 173 9.87 11.11 -13.00
N PHE A 174 9.26 12.22 -13.44
CA PHE A 174 7.86 12.27 -13.84
C PHE A 174 7.72 12.19 -15.37
N GLU A 175 6.73 11.46 -15.83
CA GLU A 175 6.43 11.31 -17.26
C GLU A 175 5.76 12.57 -17.85
N ARG A 176 4.96 13.26 -17.05
CA ARG A 176 4.16 14.40 -17.51
C ARG A 176 4.26 15.59 -16.54
N ILE A 177 3.82 16.74 -17.01
CA ILE A 177 3.59 17.94 -16.20
C ILE A 177 2.08 18.18 -16.07
N THR A 178 1.62 18.74 -14.94
CA THR A 178 0.21 19.14 -14.78
C THR A 178 -0.17 20.25 -15.75
N ASN A 179 -1.35 20.16 -16.36
CA ASN A 179 -1.82 21.08 -17.40
C ASN A 179 -2.48 22.34 -16.81
N ASN A 180 -3.02 22.27 -15.62
CA ASN A 180 -3.69 23.37 -14.94
C ASN A 180 -3.05 23.64 -13.58
N SER A 181 -2.64 24.89 -13.33
CA SER A 181 -1.92 25.26 -12.11
C SER A 181 -2.80 25.26 -10.84
N LEU A 182 -4.11 25.52 -10.98
CA LEU A 182 -5.04 25.41 -9.85
C LEU A 182 -5.23 23.95 -9.43
N ASP A 183 -5.39 23.07 -10.38
CA ASP A 183 -5.47 21.62 -10.17
C ASP A 183 -4.16 21.07 -9.63
N GLY A 184 -3.03 21.46 -10.20
CA GLY A 184 -1.70 20.97 -9.81
C GLY A 184 -1.35 21.16 -8.33
N VAL A 185 -1.89 22.19 -7.67
CA VAL A 185 -1.66 22.42 -6.23
C VAL A 185 -2.76 21.87 -5.35
N SER A 186 -3.95 21.63 -5.89
CA SER A 186 -5.13 21.18 -5.14
C SER A 186 -5.43 19.70 -5.26
N ASP A 187 -4.88 19.03 -6.28
CA ASP A 187 -5.06 17.59 -6.52
C ASP A 187 -4.59 16.76 -5.32
N ARG A 188 -5.49 15.91 -4.81
CA ARG A 188 -5.22 14.83 -3.85
C ARG A 188 -5.89 13.53 -4.27
N ASP A 189 -6.37 13.45 -5.52
CA ASP A 189 -6.98 12.22 -6.03
C ASP A 189 -6.03 11.04 -5.94
N TYR A 190 -4.75 11.27 -6.18
CA TYR A 190 -3.70 10.23 -6.04
C TYR A 190 -3.57 9.69 -4.61
N CYS A 191 -3.82 10.51 -3.57
CA CYS A 191 -3.86 10.05 -2.18
C CYS A 191 -5.09 9.18 -1.94
N ILE A 192 -6.28 9.64 -2.38
CA ILE A 192 -7.55 8.94 -2.23
C ILE A 192 -7.54 7.63 -3.03
N GLU A 193 -7.05 7.65 -4.25
CA GLU A 193 -6.96 6.47 -5.09
C GLU A 193 -6.03 5.42 -4.48
N PHE A 194 -4.84 5.83 -4.04
CA PHE A 194 -3.91 4.90 -3.41
C PHE A 194 -4.47 4.33 -2.10
N ALA A 195 -5.06 5.16 -1.23
CA ALA A 195 -5.73 4.70 -0.01
C ALA A 195 -6.90 3.73 -0.31
N SER A 196 -7.62 3.95 -1.42
CA SER A 196 -8.67 3.05 -1.89
C SER A 196 -8.11 1.70 -2.34
N VAL A 197 -6.99 1.69 -3.06
CA VAL A 197 -6.28 0.44 -3.44
C VAL A 197 -5.77 -0.28 -2.20
N LEU A 198 -5.16 0.43 -1.26
CA LEU A 198 -4.72 -0.12 0.04
C LEU A 198 -5.89 -0.74 0.81
N SER A 199 -7.05 -0.08 0.80
CA SER A 199 -8.28 -0.60 1.41
C SER A 199 -8.73 -1.91 0.77
N ILE A 200 -8.66 -2.04 -0.56
CA ILE A 200 -9.02 -3.28 -1.27
C ILE A 200 -8.03 -4.40 -0.93
N ILE A 201 -6.73 -4.12 -0.88
CA ILE A 201 -5.71 -5.08 -0.43
C ILE A 201 -6.06 -5.58 0.98
N MET A 202 -6.43 -4.69 1.90
CA MET A 202 -6.82 -5.07 3.26
C MET A 202 -8.13 -5.87 3.32
N VAL A 203 -9.08 -5.65 2.41
CA VAL A 203 -10.26 -6.54 2.27
C VAL A 203 -9.83 -7.96 1.92
N HIS A 204 -8.91 -8.12 0.98
CA HIS A 204 -8.42 -9.44 0.57
C HIS A 204 -7.63 -10.13 1.69
N LEU A 205 -6.74 -9.40 2.37
CA LEU A 205 -6.01 -9.92 3.53
C LEU A 205 -6.93 -10.26 4.70
N SER A 206 -7.96 -9.46 4.97
CA SER A 206 -8.96 -9.70 6.01
C SER A 206 -9.75 -10.98 5.74
N ARG A 207 -10.19 -11.20 4.50
CA ARG A 207 -10.89 -12.43 4.11
C ARG A 207 -9.98 -13.66 4.22
N PHE A 208 -8.75 -13.55 3.78
CA PHE A 208 -7.78 -14.65 3.90
C PHE A 208 -7.45 -14.95 5.37
N SER A 209 -7.30 -13.91 6.19
CA SER A 209 -7.12 -14.04 7.64
C SER A 209 -8.27 -14.81 8.30
N GLU A 210 -9.52 -14.51 7.93
CA GLU A 210 -10.70 -15.22 8.46
C GLU A 210 -10.63 -16.72 8.17
N GLU A 211 -10.28 -17.11 6.94
CA GLU A 211 -10.15 -18.53 6.62
C GLU A 211 -8.97 -19.19 7.35
N ILE A 212 -7.83 -18.51 7.49
CA ILE A 212 -6.69 -19.01 8.26
C ILE A 212 -7.11 -19.25 9.72
N ILE A 213 -7.85 -18.32 10.33
CA ILE A 213 -8.37 -18.44 11.70
C ILE A 213 -9.31 -19.65 11.82
N MET A 214 -10.25 -19.80 10.89
CA MET A 214 -11.13 -20.96 10.85
C MET A 214 -10.35 -22.26 10.70
N TRP A 215 -9.40 -22.33 9.77
CA TRP A 215 -8.60 -23.54 9.52
C TRP A 215 -7.69 -23.91 10.69
N CYS A 216 -7.30 -22.94 11.53
CA CYS A 216 -6.53 -23.19 12.77
C CYS A 216 -7.39 -23.73 13.92
N SER A 217 -8.73 -23.52 13.87
CA SER A 217 -9.63 -23.93 14.96
C SER A 217 -9.60 -25.45 15.18
N TRP A 218 -9.99 -25.88 16.37
CA TRP A 218 -10.09 -27.31 16.71
C TRP A 218 -11.09 -28.06 15.82
N GLU A 219 -12.15 -27.38 15.42
CA GLU A 219 -13.22 -27.93 14.59
C GLU A 219 -12.76 -28.26 13.18
N PHE A 220 -11.92 -27.40 12.58
CA PHE A 220 -11.35 -27.62 11.26
C PHE A 220 -10.00 -28.33 11.32
N LYS A 221 -9.05 -27.78 12.03
CA LYS A 221 -7.68 -28.29 12.17
C LYS A 221 -7.05 -28.67 10.81
N PHE A 222 -7.27 -27.82 9.81
CA PHE A 222 -6.73 -27.99 8.45
C PHE A 222 -5.28 -27.52 8.33
N ILE A 223 -4.92 -26.56 9.18
CA ILE A 223 -3.58 -25.97 9.23
C ILE A 223 -3.12 -25.77 10.68
N GLU A 224 -1.83 -25.52 10.80
CA GLU A 224 -1.21 -25.05 12.03
C GLU A 224 -0.20 -23.95 11.68
N LEU A 225 -0.29 -22.80 12.36
CA LEU A 225 0.69 -21.73 12.21
C LEU A 225 1.97 -22.04 12.96
N ASP A 226 3.08 -21.48 12.50
CA ASP A 226 4.35 -21.53 13.22
C ASP A 226 4.25 -20.75 14.55
N ASP A 227 5.05 -21.14 15.53
CA ASP A 227 5.07 -20.50 16.85
C ASP A 227 5.50 -19.04 16.80
N ALA A 228 6.28 -18.65 15.79
CA ALA A 228 6.67 -17.26 15.55
C ALA A 228 5.51 -16.34 15.18
N PHE A 229 4.37 -16.90 14.71
CA PHE A 229 3.19 -16.17 14.25
C PHE A 229 1.93 -16.46 15.06
N SER A 230 2.10 -17.02 16.26
CA SER A 230 1.00 -17.43 17.14
C SER A 230 1.40 -17.23 18.59
N THR A 231 0.42 -16.99 19.47
CA THR A 231 0.68 -16.92 20.91
C THR A 231 0.06 -18.11 21.63
N GLY A 232 0.74 -18.56 22.69
CA GLY A 232 0.19 -19.51 23.64
C GLY A 232 -0.66 -18.80 24.70
N SER A 233 -1.27 -19.61 25.57
CA SER A 233 -1.93 -19.11 26.78
C SER A 233 -1.07 -19.44 28.00
N SER A 234 -0.91 -18.48 28.91
CA SER A 234 -0.22 -18.70 30.19
C SER A 234 -0.94 -19.68 31.11
N ILE A 235 -2.26 -19.83 30.92
CA ILE A 235 -3.13 -20.67 31.76
C ILE A 235 -3.45 -22.00 31.05
N MET A 236 -3.52 -22.01 29.73
CA MET A 236 -3.93 -23.16 28.92
C MET A 236 -2.78 -23.59 27.98
N PRO A 237 -1.88 -24.49 28.41
CA PRO A 237 -0.68 -24.83 27.62
C PRO A 237 -0.95 -25.40 26.22
N GLN A 238 -2.13 -25.98 26.02
CA GLN A 238 -2.55 -26.56 24.74
C GLN A 238 -3.10 -25.53 23.75
N LYS A 239 -3.35 -24.28 24.20
CA LYS A 239 -3.97 -23.25 23.38
C LYS A 239 -2.94 -22.50 22.56
N LYS A 240 -3.20 -22.38 21.26
CA LYS A 240 -2.39 -21.64 20.31
C LYS A 240 -3.31 -20.73 19.48
N ASN A 241 -3.08 -19.41 19.53
CA ASN A 241 -3.94 -18.42 18.92
C ASN A 241 -3.33 -17.92 17.59
N PRO A 242 -4.13 -17.72 16.55
CA PRO A 242 -3.68 -17.18 15.27
C PRO A 242 -3.60 -15.63 15.27
N ASP A 243 -2.86 -15.04 16.24
CA ASP A 243 -2.90 -13.60 16.54
C ASP A 243 -2.55 -12.73 15.36
N ILE A 244 -1.58 -13.11 14.54
CA ILE A 244 -1.18 -12.31 13.37
C ILE A 244 -2.33 -12.20 12.37
N ALA A 245 -3.04 -13.31 12.12
CA ALA A 245 -4.21 -13.28 11.23
C ALA A 245 -5.34 -12.41 11.82
N GLU A 246 -5.58 -12.50 13.14
CA GLU A 246 -6.59 -11.67 13.83
C GLU A 246 -6.22 -10.18 13.78
N LEU A 247 -4.96 -9.84 14.02
CA LEU A 247 -4.48 -8.46 13.97
C LEU A 247 -4.54 -7.87 12.56
N VAL A 248 -4.18 -8.63 11.53
CA VAL A 248 -4.29 -8.21 10.13
C VAL A 248 -5.77 -7.95 9.78
N ARG A 249 -6.67 -8.86 10.16
CA ARG A 249 -8.11 -8.66 10.01
C ARG A 249 -8.59 -7.39 10.71
N GLY A 250 -8.16 -7.15 11.95
CA GLY A 250 -8.53 -5.96 12.73
C GLY A 250 -8.00 -4.65 12.15
N LYS A 251 -6.76 -4.66 11.62
CA LYS A 251 -6.12 -3.46 11.03
C LYS A 251 -6.78 -2.99 9.72
N SER A 252 -7.60 -3.80 9.08
CA SER A 252 -8.37 -3.37 7.90
C SER A 252 -9.27 -2.16 8.20
N GLY A 253 -9.89 -2.14 9.40
CA GLY A 253 -10.73 -1.02 9.82
C GLY A 253 -9.95 0.31 9.94
N ARG A 254 -8.67 0.27 10.34
CA ARG A 254 -7.80 1.44 10.41
C ARG A 254 -7.58 2.04 9.01
N VAL A 255 -7.18 1.22 8.04
CA VAL A 255 -6.94 1.68 6.65
C VAL A 255 -8.23 2.18 5.99
N PHE A 256 -9.40 1.57 6.29
CA PHE A 256 -10.69 2.10 5.82
C PHE A 256 -11.00 3.46 6.42
N GLY A 257 -10.67 3.67 7.70
CA GLY A 257 -10.79 4.97 8.37
C GLY A 257 -9.94 6.03 7.69
N ASP A 258 -8.67 5.73 7.39
CA ASP A 258 -7.75 6.63 6.70
C ASP A 258 -8.26 7.04 5.31
N ASN A 259 -8.77 6.08 4.52
CA ASN A 259 -9.38 6.36 3.23
C ASN A 259 -10.63 7.27 3.37
N MET A 260 -11.48 7.00 4.35
CA MET A 260 -12.64 7.84 4.64
C MET A 260 -12.24 9.25 5.09
N THR A 261 -11.16 9.36 5.85
CA THR A 261 -10.58 10.64 6.28
C THR A 261 -10.17 11.47 5.07
N LEU A 262 -9.42 10.89 4.12
CA LEU A 262 -9.01 11.58 2.89
C LEU A 262 -10.21 12.05 2.05
N LEU A 263 -11.22 11.21 1.86
CA LEU A 263 -12.47 11.58 1.18
C LEU A 263 -13.18 12.74 1.89
N THR A 264 -13.19 12.71 3.22
CA THR A 264 -13.86 13.73 4.05
C THR A 264 -13.12 15.05 4.02
N ILE A 265 -11.79 15.05 4.05
CA ILE A 265 -10.95 16.25 3.93
C ILE A 265 -11.25 16.95 2.60
N MET A 266 -11.23 16.22 1.50
CA MET A 266 -11.32 16.81 0.17
C MET A 266 -12.72 17.25 -0.24
N LYS A 267 -13.77 16.67 0.36
CA LYS A 267 -15.14 17.05 0.02
C LYS A 267 -15.43 18.52 0.39
N GLY A 268 -15.95 19.29 -0.55
CA GLY A 268 -16.53 20.61 -0.28
C GLY A 268 -15.52 21.74 -0.04
N ILE A 269 -14.21 21.51 -0.15
CA ILE A 269 -13.21 22.58 -0.13
C ILE A 269 -13.08 23.25 -1.50
N ALA A 270 -12.85 24.57 -1.48
CA ALA A 270 -12.70 25.35 -2.70
C ALA A 270 -11.28 25.23 -3.27
N LEU A 271 -11.14 25.49 -4.57
CA LEU A 271 -9.82 25.68 -5.20
C LEU A 271 -9.16 26.98 -4.65
N ALA A 272 -7.83 27.08 -4.54
CA ALA A 272 -6.92 26.01 -4.91
C ALA A 272 -6.43 25.23 -3.67
N TYR A 273 -5.82 25.90 -2.71
CA TYR A 273 -5.28 25.32 -1.48
C TYR A 273 -6.02 25.85 -0.23
N ASN A 274 -6.32 24.93 0.67
CA ASN A 274 -6.85 25.23 2.01
C ASN A 274 -6.04 24.45 3.06
N LYS A 275 -5.98 24.95 4.30
CA LYS A 275 -5.23 24.30 5.41
C LYS A 275 -5.72 22.88 5.73
N ASP A 276 -6.98 22.56 5.41
CA ASP A 276 -7.56 21.21 5.50
C ASP A 276 -6.65 20.17 4.84
N MET A 277 -6.00 20.52 3.72
CA MET A 277 -5.07 19.63 3.01
C MET A 277 -3.78 19.29 3.79
N GLN A 278 -3.53 19.85 4.96
CA GLN A 278 -2.42 19.44 5.83
C GLN A 278 -2.70 18.10 6.51
N GLU A 279 -3.98 17.78 6.73
CA GLU A 279 -4.44 16.53 7.35
C GLU A 279 -4.28 15.31 6.44
N ASP A 280 -4.00 15.50 5.15
CA ASP A 280 -3.83 14.42 4.18
C ASP A 280 -2.68 13.47 4.54
N LYS A 281 -1.59 14.01 5.11
CA LYS A 281 -0.34 13.31 5.37
C LYS A 281 -0.48 12.24 6.45
N GLU A 282 -1.14 12.57 7.56
CA GLU A 282 -1.34 11.63 8.65
C GLU A 282 -2.11 10.38 8.17
N ALA A 283 -3.22 10.60 7.47
CA ALA A 283 -4.04 9.52 6.98
C ALA A 283 -3.32 8.65 5.93
N ILE A 284 -2.68 9.25 4.92
CA ILE A 284 -2.05 8.46 3.87
C ILE A 284 -0.79 7.74 4.36
N PHE A 285 0.01 8.34 5.23
CA PHE A 285 1.21 7.71 5.78
C PHE A 285 0.83 6.54 6.68
N ASP A 286 -0.19 6.71 7.53
CA ASP A 286 -0.69 5.64 8.39
C ASP A 286 -1.24 4.45 7.60
N ALA A 287 -2.03 4.71 6.56
CA ALA A 287 -2.53 3.68 5.67
C ALA A 287 -1.41 2.88 5.00
N VAL A 288 -0.40 3.57 4.45
CA VAL A 288 0.76 2.95 3.79
C VAL A 288 1.55 2.08 4.78
N ASP A 289 1.90 2.62 5.93
CA ASP A 289 2.71 1.91 6.92
C ASP A 289 1.96 0.72 7.51
N THR A 290 0.66 0.86 7.75
CA THR A 290 -0.21 -0.23 8.22
C THR A 290 -0.26 -1.38 7.21
N VAL A 291 -0.46 -1.10 5.93
CA VAL A 291 -0.52 -2.14 4.88
C VAL A 291 0.83 -2.83 4.69
N LYS A 292 1.93 -2.06 4.68
CA LYS A 292 3.30 -2.62 4.61
C LYS A 292 3.58 -3.56 5.79
N MET A 293 3.21 -3.15 7.00
CA MET A 293 3.34 -3.98 8.20
C MET A 293 2.52 -5.27 8.07
N CYS A 294 1.28 -5.18 7.63
CA CYS A 294 0.40 -6.35 7.45
C CYS A 294 0.97 -7.33 6.41
N LEU A 295 1.39 -6.86 5.24
CA LEU A 295 1.98 -7.71 4.20
C LEU A 295 3.28 -8.35 4.66
N THR A 296 4.14 -7.60 5.36
CA THR A 296 5.43 -8.09 5.89
C THR A 296 5.25 -9.18 6.93
N ALA A 297 4.19 -9.11 7.75
CA ALA A 297 3.90 -10.16 8.75
C ALA A 297 3.12 -11.33 8.13
N PHE A 298 2.19 -11.07 7.21
CA PHE A 298 1.32 -12.09 6.62
C PHE A 298 2.06 -13.06 5.71
N THR A 299 2.99 -12.55 4.91
CA THR A 299 3.74 -13.36 3.93
C THR A 299 4.51 -14.51 4.60
N PRO A 300 5.39 -14.28 5.58
CA PRO A 300 6.11 -15.37 6.25
C PRO A 300 5.19 -16.24 7.13
N MET A 301 4.10 -15.69 7.70
CA MET A 301 3.10 -16.49 8.39
C MET A 301 2.48 -17.53 7.44
N LEU A 302 2.11 -17.12 6.23
CA LEU A 302 1.59 -18.02 5.22
C LEU A 302 2.66 -19.02 4.75
N ASP A 303 3.90 -18.57 4.55
CA ASP A 303 5.00 -19.41 4.07
C ASP A 303 5.34 -20.54 5.04
N THR A 304 5.41 -20.26 6.33
CA THR A 304 5.74 -21.26 7.37
C THR A 304 4.53 -22.11 7.81
N MET A 305 3.32 -21.76 7.37
CA MET A 305 2.10 -22.47 7.71
C MET A 305 2.16 -23.96 7.35
N LYS A 306 1.91 -24.82 8.33
CA LYS A 306 1.85 -26.27 8.16
C LYS A 306 0.43 -26.69 7.78
N VAL A 307 0.31 -27.36 6.64
CA VAL A 307 -0.96 -27.94 6.14
C VAL A 307 -1.14 -29.35 6.66
N ILE A 308 -2.36 -29.74 7.01
CA ILE A 308 -2.73 -31.06 7.54
C ILE A 308 -3.69 -31.75 6.55
N PRO A 309 -3.18 -32.35 5.44
CA PRO A 309 -3.99 -32.92 4.37
C PRO A 309 -4.96 -34.00 4.83
N GLN A 310 -4.60 -34.76 5.86
CA GLN A 310 -5.41 -35.86 6.41
C GLN A 310 -6.74 -35.34 6.97
N ASN A 311 -6.74 -34.20 7.65
CA ASN A 311 -7.94 -33.60 8.21
C ASN A 311 -8.82 -33.02 7.10
N MET A 312 -8.22 -32.38 6.10
CA MET A 312 -8.94 -31.90 4.91
C MET A 312 -9.63 -33.03 4.18
N ARG A 313 -8.91 -34.13 3.89
CA ARG A 313 -9.47 -35.31 3.25
C ARG A 313 -10.58 -35.97 4.06
N LYS A 314 -10.39 -36.11 5.38
CA LYS A 314 -11.43 -36.64 6.29
C LYS A 314 -12.70 -35.78 6.26
N ALA A 315 -12.55 -34.45 6.25
CA ALA A 315 -13.67 -33.55 6.15
C ALA A 315 -14.38 -33.64 4.77
N ALA A 316 -13.63 -33.83 3.69
CA ALA A 316 -14.19 -34.02 2.34
C ALA A 316 -14.91 -35.36 2.16
N ALA A 317 -14.49 -36.41 2.86
CA ALA A 317 -15.12 -37.72 2.78
C ALA A 317 -16.50 -37.80 3.43
N GLY A 318 -16.90 -36.80 4.23
CA GLY A 318 -18.20 -36.77 4.92
C GLY A 318 -19.25 -35.98 4.17
N GLY A 319 -20.50 -36.49 4.12
CA GLY A 319 -21.65 -35.71 3.69
C GLY A 319 -21.97 -35.70 2.20
N PHE A 320 -21.55 -36.69 1.45
CA PHE A 320 -21.90 -36.85 0.02
C PHE A 320 -21.61 -35.63 -0.87
N ILE A 321 -20.49 -34.92 -0.59
CA ILE A 321 -20.13 -33.69 -1.33
C ILE A 321 -19.87 -33.92 -2.83
N ASN A 322 -19.75 -35.17 -3.26
CA ASN A 322 -19.63 -35.63 -4.68
C ASN A 322 -20.97 -36.01 -5.28
N ALA A 323 -22.11 -35.76 -4.66
CA ALA A 323 -23.42 -36.11 -5.18
C ALA A 323 -23.72 -35.44 -6.53
N THR A 324 -23.24 -34.21 -6.74
CA THR A 324 -23.36 -33.50 -8.03
C THR A 324 -22.62 -34.24 -9.15
N ASP A 325 -21.41 -34.72 -8.88
CA ASP A 325 -20.63 -35.49 -9.89
C ASP A 325 -21.33 -36.78 -10.26
N CYS A 326 -21.98 -37.45 -9.30
CA CYS A 326 -22.82 -38.62 -9.52
C CYS A 326 -24.03 -38.28 -10.40
N ALA A 327 -24.74 -37.19 -10.10
CA ALA A 327 -25.89 -36.74 -10.92
C ALA A 327 -25.47 -36.37 -12.35
N ASP A 328 -24.34 -35.72 -12.52
CA ASP A 328 -23.77 -35.38 -13.82
C ASP A 328 -23.39 -36.62 -14.62
N TRP A 329 -22.79 -37.61 -13.94
CA TRP A 329 -22.49 -38.90 -14.61
C TRP A 329 -23.73 -39.61 -15.08
N LEU A 330 -24.79 -39.68 -14.22
CA LEU A 330 -26.09 -40.27 -14.61
C LEU A 330 -26.71 -39.51 -15.79
N THR A 331 -26.66 -38.20 -15.80
CA THR A 331 -27.19 -37.36 -16.88
C THR A 331 -26.45 -37.61 -18.20
N LYS A 332 -25.13 -37.74 -18.18
CA LYS A 332 -24.34 -38.12 -19.35
C LYS A 332 -24.67 -39.51 -19.87
N ASN A 333 -25.25 -40.37 -19.03
CA ASN A 333 -25.70 -41.71 -19.40
C ASN A 333 -27.22 -41.80 -19.64
N GLY A 334 -27.90 -40.67 -19.89
CA GLY A 334 -29.27 -40.61 -20.35
C GLY A 334 -30.34 -40.54 -19.26
N VAL A 335 -29.95 -40.40 -17.99
CA VAL A 335 -30.89 -40.18 -16.87
C VAL A 335 -31.12 -38.67 -16.71
N PRO A 336 -32.35 -38.15 -16.66
CA PRO A 336 -32.61 -36.74 -16.43
C PRO A 336 -31.99 -36.28 -15.11
N PHE A 337 -31.45 -35.04 -15.06
CA PHE A 337 -30.82 -34.48 -13.89
C PHE A 337 -31.80 -34.24 -12.73
N ARG A 338 -33.09 -34.03 -13.05
CA ARG A 338 -34.23 -33.84 -12.11
C ARG A 338 -35.39 -34.73 -12.50
#